data_93a939b884c96d2b52d4f4c47cce17d4
#
_entry.id   93a939b884c96d2b52d4f4c47cce17d4
#
_cell.length_a   1.000
_cell.length_b   1.000
_cell.length_c   1.000
_cell.angle_alpha   90.00
_cell.angle_beta   90.00
_cell.angle_gamma   90.00
#
_symmetry.space_group_name_H-M   'P 1'
#
loop_
_entity.id
_entity.type
_entity.pdbx_description
1 polymer ?
#
loop_
_entity_poly.entity_id
_entity_poly.type
_entity_poly.pdbx_seq_one_letter_code
_entity_poly.pdbx_strand_id
1 'polypeptide(L)'
;GRPVEGALDEKFSLQPVADRLSKLLDRQVLLKTDWIEGVDLSPGDLVLLENVRFLEGEKACDEVLAKKMAALCDVFVMDAFGTAHRAQASTYGVAEHAPIACAGPLLSSELEALSKALDNPARPFVAIVGGSKVSTKLSVLDALTDIVDHLIVGGGIANTFIAAAGHGVGKSLYEPDMLDTARALARNKDDKADIPVPIDVVVADEFSSDASATNKAVEAIAVDELILDIGPDTTAQFSEILANAGTIIWNGPIGVFEFDQFGSGTKALAEAIAASPAFSVAGGGDTLAAIDKYGVADDISYISTGGGAFLEFVEGKTLPAVAILEKRSK
;
A
#
# COMPACT_ATOMS: atom_id res chain seq x y z
N GLY A 1 -1.53 -4.29 16.93
CA GLY A 1 -0.83 -5.59 16.85
C GLY A 1 -1.73 -6.72 16.34
N ARG A 2 -1.16 -7.91 16.21
CA ARG A 2 -1.87 -9.12 15.76
C ARG A 2 -1.69 -10.24 16.80
N PRO A 3 -2.41 -10.15 17.94
CA PRO A 3 -2.35 -11.18 18.98
C PRO A 3 -2.97 -12.50 18.51
N VAL A 4 -2.81 -13.51 19.36
CA VAL A 4 -3.61 -14.74 19.27
C VAL A 4 -5.02 -14.42 19.81
N GLU A 5 -6.07 -14.85 19.10
CA GLU A 5 -7.45 -14.69 19.55
C GLU A 5 -7.71 -15.46 20.86
N GLY A 6 -8.52 -14.91 21.72
CA GLY A 6 -8.85 -15.49 23.03
C GLY A 6 -7.81 -15.28 24.13
N ALA A 7 -6.67 -14.63 23.83
CA ALA A 7 -5.59 -14.42 24.81
C ALA A 7 -5.21 -12.95 24.88
N LEU A 8 -5.34 -12.36 26.09
CA LEU A 8 -4.82 -11.02 26.35
C LEU A 8 -3.29 -11.06 26.44
N ASP A 9 -2.65 -10.13 25.73
CA ASP A 9 -1.19 -9.93 25.77
C ASP A 9 -0.91 -8.43 25.82
N GLU A 10 -0.34 -7.95 26.92
CA GLU A 10 -0.06 -6.52 27.15
C GLU A 10 0.76 -5.89 26.03
N LYS A 11 1.60 -6.66 25.34
CA LYS A 11 2.37 -6.21 24.17
C LYS A 11 1.48 -5.66 23.04
N PHE A 12 0.25 -6.14 22.94
CA PHE A 12 -0.71 -5.75 21.91
C PHE A 12 -1.85 -4.89 22.44
N SER A 13 -1.79 -4.46 23.72
CA SER A 13 -2.77 -3.51 24.28
C SER A 13 -2.72 -2.17 23.56
N LEU A 14 -3.88 -1.52 23.48
CA LEU A 14 -4.04 -0.19 22.93
C LEU A 14 -3.80 0.93 23.96
N GLN A 15 -3.31 0.63 25.17
CA GLN A 15 -3.02 1.66 26.18
C GLN A 15 -2.09 2.77 25.65
N PRO A 16 -0.98 2.49 24.92
CA PRO A 16 -0.15 3.56 24.34
C PRO A 16 -0.90 4.43 23.34
N VAL A 17 -1.92 3.86 22.65
CA VAL A 17 -2.78 4.61 21.72
C VAL A 17 -3.72 5.53 22.48
N ALA A 18 -4.36 5.04 23.56
CA ALA A 18 -5.21 5.86 24.42
C ALA A 18 -4.45 7.06 25.02
N ASP A 19 -3.22 6.81 25.49
CA ASP A 19 -2.35 7.85 26.05
C ASP A 19 -1.96 8.90 25.00
N ARG A 20 -1.66 8.45 23.76
CA ARG A 20 -1.34 9.37 22.67
C ARG A 20 -2.55 10.18 22.22
N LEU A 21 -3.72 9.54 22.09
CA LEU A 21 -4.97 10.23 21.76
C LEU A 21 -5.34 11.28 22.82
N SER A 22 -5.18 10.94 24.10
CA SER A 22 -5.43 11.88 25.18
C SER A 22 -4.59 13.15 25.07
N LYS A 23 -3.29 13.01 24.70
CA LYS A 23 -2.40 14.16 24.47
C LYS A 23 -2.77 14.97 23.24
N LEU A 24 -3.16 14.31 22.15
CA LEU A 24 -3.50 14.99 20.88
C LEU A 24 -4.82 15.77 20.99
N LEU A 25 -5.78 15.24 21.76
CA LEU A 25 -7.10 15.82 21.92
C LEU A 25 -7.21 16.77 23.11
N ASP A 26 -6.14 16.92 23.91
CA ASP A 26 -6.13 17.63 25.20
C ASP A 26 -7.33 17.22 26.09
N ARG A 27 -7.60 15.90 26.09
CA ARG A 27 -8.77 15.31 26.73
C ARG A 27 -8.48 13.85 27.10
N GLN A 28 -8.97 13.43 28.28
CA GLN A 28 -8.80 12.04 28.69
C GLN A 28 -9.56 11.07 27.76
N VAL A 29 -8.85 10.08 27.22
CA VAL A 29 -9.40 8.93 26.48
C VAL A 29 -9.15 7.69 27.34
N LEU A 30 -10.21 7.08 27.85
CA LEU A 30 -10.12 5.89 28.69
C LEU A 30 -10.07 4.64 27.81
N LEU A 31 -9.12 3.73 28.10
CA LEU A 31 -9.15 2.39 27.51
C LEU A 31 -10.15 1.52 28.29
N LYS A 32 -11.05 0.87 27.56
CA LYS A 32 -12.00 -0.12 28.09
C LYS A 32 -11.55 -1.51 27.63
N THR A 33 -11.12 -2.35 28.56
CA THR A 33 -10.60 -3.71 28.27
C THR A 33 -11.71 -4.75 28.25
N ASP A 34 -12.69 -4.64 29.12
CA ASP A 34 -13.87 -5.51 29.17
C ASP A 34 -15.11 -4.72 28.69
N TRP A 35 -15.33 -4.77 27.39
CA TRP A 35 -16.31 -3.92 26.73
C TRP A 35 -17.40 -4.65 25.93
N ILE A 36 -17.17 -5.94 25.58
CA ILE A 36 -18.04 -6.65 24.65
C ILE A 36 -19.45 -6.95 25.22
N GLU A 37 -19.58 -7.01 26.54
CA GLU A 37 -20.88 -7.22 27.21
C GLU A 37 -21.57 -5.91 27.59
N GLY A 38 -20.97 -4.76 27.29
CA GLY A 38 -21.52 -3.43 27.52
C GLY A 38 -20.48 -2.40 27.90
N VAL A 39 -20.76 -1.14 27.64
CA VAL A 39 -19.92 0.00 28.02
C VAL A 39 -20.79 1.08 28.60
N ASP A 40 -20.56 1.43 29.89
CA ASP A 40 -21.23 2.54 30.51
C ASP A 40 -20.60 3.86 30.04
N LEU A 41 -21.41 4.69 29.40
CA LEU A 41 -21.02 5.98 28.82
C LEU A 41 -22.01 7.07 29.22
N SER A 42 -21.47 8.25 29.50
CA SER A 42 -22.24 9.48 29.64
C SER A 42 -22.15 10.31 28.35
N PRO A 43 -23.13 11.20 28.11
CA PRO A 43 -23.06 12.12 26.98
C PRO A 43 -21.76 12.90 26.96
N GLY A 44 -21.06 12.83 25.85
CA GLY A 44 -19.77 13.48 25.66
C GLY A 44 -18.57 12.63 26.06
N ASP A 45 -18.71 11.43 26.58
CA ASP A 45 -17.57 10.56 26.87
C ASP A 45 -16.87 10.12 25.56
N LEU A 46 -15.55 9.94 25.67
CA LEU A 46 -14.71 9.39 24.62
C LEU A 46 -13.91 8.23 25.21
N VAL A 47 -14.10 7.06 24.64
CA VAL A 47 -13.40 5.85 25.08
C VAL A 47 -12.74 5.15 23.89
N LEU A 48 -11.63 4.49 24.15
CA LEU A 48 -11.01 3.54 23.23
C LEU A 48 -11.33 2.12 23.72
N LEU A 49 -11.89 1.31 22.86
CA LEU A 49 -12.09 -0.11 23.15
C LEU A 49 -10.81 -0.87 22.90
N GLU A 50 -10.51 -1.85 23.75
CA GLU A 50 -9.30 -2.66 23.62
C GLU A 50 -9.28 -3.43 22.30
N ASN A 51 -8.10 -3.82 21.88
CA ASN A 51 -7.81 -4.47 20.60
C ASN A 51 -8.79 -5.60 20.28
N VAL A 52 -9.64 -5.37 19.29
CA VAL A 52 -10.68 -6.31 18.84
C VAL A 52 -10.12 -7.68 18.48
N ARG A 53 -8.84 -7.76 18.12
CA ARG A 53 -8.18 -9.01 17.75
C ARG A 53 -7.87 -9.92 18.92
N PHE A 54 -8.12 -9.50 20.16
CA PHE A 54 -8.18 -10.42 21.30
C PHE A 54 -9.46 -11.25 21.34
N LEU A 55 -10.52 -10.81 20.66
CA LEU A 55 -11.81 -11.50 20.68
C LEU A 55 -11.80 -12.69 19.71
N GLU A 56 -12.24 -13.84 20.21
CA GLU A 56 -12.48 -15.01 19.38
C GLU A 56 -13.59 -14.73 18.36
N GLY A 57 -13.36 -15.11 17.11
CA GLY A 57 -14.31 -14.90 16.03
C GLY A 57 -14.15 -13.56 15.29
N GLU A 58 -13.27 -12.66 15.72
CA GLU A 58 -13.03 -11.41 14.98
C GLU A 58 -12.62 -11.65 13.54
N LYS A 59 -11.63 -12.51 13.30
CA LYS A 59 -11.15 -12.82 11.95
C LYS A 59 -12.14 -13.65 11.13
N ALA A 60 -12.91 -14.50 11.80
CA ALA A 60 -13.91 -15.35 11.17
C ALA A 60 -15.21 -14.60 10.83
N CYS A 61 -15.33 -13.33 11.22
CA CYS A 61 -16.57 -12.56 11.13
C CYS A 61 -17.74 -13.27 11.83
N ASP A 62 -17.48 -13.74 13.08
CA ASP A 62 -18.48 -14.47 13.84
C ASP A 62 -19.74 -13.63 14.06
N GLU A 63 -20.90 -14.21 13.72
CA GLU A 63 -22.18 -13.49 13.75
C GLU A 63 -22.61 -13.10 15.18
N VAL A 64 -22.31 -13.94 16.20
CA VAL A 64 -22.65 -13.65 17.59
C VAL A 64 -21.82 -12.49 18.10
N LEU A 65 -20.50 -12.50 17.80
CA LEU A 65 -19.61 -11.40 18.13
C LEU A 65 -20.04 -10.12 17.43
N ALA A 66 -20.33 -10.16 16.14
CA ALA A 66 -20.78 -9.02 15.36
C ALA A 66 -22.06 -8.38 15.91
N LYS A 67 -23.04 -9.20 16.31
CA LYS A 67 -24.28 -8.74 16.96
C LYS A 67 -24.03 -8.11 18.32
N LYS A 68 -23.11 -8.66 19.13
CA LYS A 68 -22.72 -8.03 20.41
C LYS A 68 -22.11 -6.66 20.19
N MET A 69 -21.17 -6.55 19.23
CA MET A 69 -20.57 -5.26 18.87
C MET A 69 -21.64 -4.27 18.38
N ALA A 70 -22.53 -4.68 17.51
CA ALA A 70 -23.60 -3.85 16.97
C ALA A 70 -24.57 -3.34 18.06
N ALA A 71 -24.81 -4.13 19.09
CA ALA A 71 -25.66 -3.74 20.22
C ALA A 71 -25.06 -2.63 21.09
N LEU A 72 -23.78 -2.30 20.94
CA LEU A 72 -23.10 -1.25 21.69
C LEU A 72 -23.27 0.15 21.07
N CYS A 73 -23.88 0.27 19.88
CA CYS A 73 -23.97 1.55 19.19
C CYS A 73 -25.34 1.75 18.52
N ASP A 74 -25.77 2.99 18.45
CA ASP A 74 -26.90 3.43 17.62
C ASP A 74 -26.48 3.65 16.18
N VAL A 75 -25.24 4.13 15.99
CA VAL A 75 -24.64 4.39 14.68
C VAL A 75 -23.23 3.79 14.63
N PHE A 76 -23.01 2.90 13.68
CA PHE A 76 -21.67 2.41 13.33
C PHE A 76 -21.08 3.24 12.18
N VAL A 77 -19.91 3.79 12.40
CA VAL A 77 -19.16 4.55 11.38
C VAL A 77 -17.93 3.76 10.96
N MET A 78 -17.91 3.26 9.72
CA MET A 78 -16.72 2.65 9.15
C MET A 78 -15.79 3.74 8.62
N ASP A 79 -14.70 3.99 9.33
CA ASP A 79 -13.73 5.05 8.97
C ASP A 79 -12.27 4.56 9.01
N ALA A 80 -12.06 3.28 8.67
CA ALA A 80 -10.78 2.60 8.70
C ALA A 80 -10.47 1.95 7.34
N PHE A 81 -10.14 2.76 6.33
CA PHE A 81 -9.86 2.28 4.98
C PHE A 81 -8.79 1.18 4.95
N GLY A 82 -7.70 1.31 5.72
CA GLY A 82 -6.63 0.30 5.78
C GLY A 82 -7.08 -1.13 6.14
N THR A 83 -8.31 -1.29 6.68
CA THR A 83 -8.90 -2.60 7.00
C THR A 83 -10.12 -2.96 6.14
N ALA A 84 -10.54 -2.08 5.24
CA ALA A 84 -11.78 -2.22 4.47
C ALA A 84 -11.80 -3.46 3.55
N HIS A 85 -10.63 -4.00 3.19
CA HIS A 85 -10.46 -5.23 2.42
C HIS A 85 -10.72 -6.52 3.22
N ARG A 86 -11.09 -6.42 4.49
CA ARG A 86 -11.30 -7.59 5.37
C ARG A 86 -12.74 -7.71 5.78
N ALA A 87 -13.35 -8.88 5.52
CA ALA A 87 -14.63 -9.27 6.06
C ALA A 87 -14.42 -9.82 7.48
N GLN A 88 -14.35 -8.93 8.48
CA GLN A 88 -14.16 -9.28 9.90
C GLN A 88 -15.32 -8.77 10.74
N ALA A 89 -15.48 -9.27 11.98
CA ALA A 89 -16.62 -8.88 12.82
C ALA A 89 -16.68 -7.36 13.04
N SER A 90 -15.53 -6.71 13.31
CA SER A 90 -15.45 -5.27 13.57
C SER A 90 -15.52 -4.36 12.34
N THR A 91 -15.37 -4.90 11.12
CA THR A 91 -15.38 -4.10 9.88
C THR A 91 -16.61 -4.35 9.02
N TYR A 92 -17.00 -5.61 8.86
CA TYR A 92 -18.13 -6.05 8.06
C TYR A 92 -19.35 -6.43 8.93
N GLY A 93 -19.13 -7.32 9.92
CA GLY A 93 -20.22 -7.91 10.71
C GLY A 93 -20.98 -6.87 11.53
N VAL A 94 -20.28 -5.96 12.20
CA VAL A 94 -20.91 -4.83 12.92
C VAL A 94 -21.76 -3.99 11.96
N ALA A 95 -21.23 -3.65 10.77
CA ALA A 95 -21.97 -2.89 9.78
C ALA A 95 -23.25 -3.62 9.31
N GLU A 96 -23.24 -4.94 9.25
CA GLU A 96 -24.41 -5.73 8.85
C GLU A 96 -25.55 -5.68 9.90
N HIS A 97 -25.23 -5.60 11.19
CA HIS A 97 -26.21 -5.72 12.29
C HIS A 97 -26.50 -4.41 13.01
N ALA A 98 -25.66 -3.38 12.93
CA ALA A 98 -25.90 -2.10 13.61
C ALA A 98 -27.22 -1.44 13.13
N PRO A 99 -27.95 -0.69 13.99
CA PRO A 99 -29.16 0.00 13.58
C PRO A 99 -28.92 0.92 12.37
N ILE A 100 -27.88 1.72 12.41
CA ILE A 100 -27.42 2.60 11.32
C ILE A 100 -25.95 2.27 11.07
N ALA A 101 -25.56 2.14 9.80
CA ALA A 101 -24.15 1.98 9.38
C ALA A 101 -23.84 2.93 8.23
N CYS A 102 -22.73 3.66 8.33
CA CYS A 102 -22.30 4.61 7.31
C CYS A 102 -20.77 4.63 7.16
N ALA A 103 -20.28 5.20 6.04
CA ALA A 103 -18.89 5.56 5.89
C ALA A 103 -18.56 6.80 6.70
N GLY A 104 -17.34 6.86 7.23
CA GLY A 104 -16.78 8.07 7.83
C GLY A 104 -16.03 8.92 6.80
N PRO A 105 -15.60 10.13 7.21
CA PRO A 105 -14.90 11.06 6.31
C PRO A 105 -13.63 10.51 5.68
N LEU A 106 -12.82 9.75 6.45
CA LEU A 106 -11.59 9.14 5.94
C LEU A 106 -11.91 8.12 4.85
N LEU A 107 -12.83 7.18 5.12
CA LEU A 107 -13.21 6.17 4.13
C LEU A 107 -13.77 6.83 2.86
N SER A 108 -14.61 7.85 3.00
CA SER A 108 -15.16 8.59 1.85
C SER A 108 -14.06 9.26 1.03
N SER A 109 -13.13 9.97 1.67
CA SER A 109 -12.02 10.64 0.98
C SER A 109 -11.09 9.66 0.27
N GLU A 110 -10.82 8.50 0.88
CA GLU A 110 -10.03 7.43 0.24
C GLU A 110 -10.71 6.92 -1.04
N LEU A 111 -12.00 6.60 -0.95
CA LEU A 111 -12.76 6.10 -2.10
C LEU A 111 -12.88 7.16 -3.20
N GLU A 112 -13.12 8.43 -2.86
CA GLU A 112 -13.18 9.53 -3.82
C GLU A 112 -11.85 9.73 -4.55
N ALA A 113 -10.73 9.72 -3.83
CA ALA A 113 -9.40 9.89 -4.42
C ALA A 113 -9.04 8.73 -5.35
N LEU A 114 -9.32 7.49 -4.91
CA LEU A 114 -9.03 6.29 -5.71
C LEU A 114 -9.95 6.19 -6.93
N SER A 115 -11.24 6.47 -6.77
CA SER A 115 -12.18 6.51 -7.92
C SER A 115 -11.76 7.58 -8.92
N LYS A 116 -11.36 8.77 -8.48
CA LYS A 116 -10.84 9.82 -9.36
C LYS A 116 -9.62 9.36 -10.16
N ALA A 117 -8.73 8.57 -9.54
CA ALA A 117 -7.54 8.05 -10.21
C ALA A 117 -7.84 6.92 -11.19
N LEU A 118 -8.92 6.14 -10.99
CA LEU A 118 -9.16 4.89 -11.71
C LEU A 118 -10.34 4.95 -12.70
N ASP A 119 -11.45 5.64 -12.36
CA ASP A 119 -12.68 5.59 -13.16
C ASP A 119 -12.55 6.37 -14.48
N ASN A 120 -11.84 7.48 -14.48
CA ASN A 120 -11.61 8.28 -15.68
C ASN A 120 -10.27 9.04 -15.60
N PRO A 121 -9.13 8.31 -15.61
CA PRO A 121 -7.82 8.90 -15.42
C PRO A 121 -7.43 9.83 -16.56
N ALA A 122 -6.81 10.96 -16.23
CA ALA A 122 -6.11 11.77 -17.21
C ALA A 122 -4.90 10.98 -17.74
N ARG A 123 -4.74 10.94 -19.07
CA ARG A 123 -3.66 10.22 -19.74
C ARG A 123 -2.46 11.14 -20.03
N PRO A 124 -1.23 10.61 -20.08
CA PRO A 124 -0.83 9.23 -19.79
C PRO A 124 -1.06 8.83 -18.32
N PHE A 125 -1.54 7.62 -18.11
CA PHE A 125 -1.70 7.04 -16.78
C PHE A 125 -0.49 6.17 -16.46
N VAL A 126 0.22 6.48 -15.39
CA VAL A 126 1.46 5.80 -14.99
C VAL A 126 1.25 5.13 -13.64
N ALA A 127 1.63 3.85 -13.52
CA ALA A 127 1.71 3.18 -12.24
C ALA A 127 3.16 2.83 -11.92
N ILE A 128 3.52 2.94 -10.64
CA ILE A 128 4.81 2.50 -10.09
C ILE A 128 4.53 1.41 -9.09
N VAL A 129 5.11 0.22 -9.31
CA VAL A 129 4.98 -0.93 -8.42
C VAL A 129 6.36 -1.43 -8.01
N GLY A 130 6.79 -1.06 -6.81
CA GLY A 130 8.00 -1.57 -6.19
C GLY A 130 7.71 -2.78 -5.29
N GLY A 131 8.72 -3.61 -5.06
CA GLY A 131 8.59 -4.73 -4.15
C GLY A 131 9.63 -5.83 -4.38
N SER A 132 9.65 -6.80 -3.47
CA SER A 132 10.64 -7.89 -3.50
C SER A 132 10.28 -9.02 -4.46
N LYS A 133 8.98 -9.26 -4.75
CA LYS A 133 8.51 -10.46 -5.49
C LYS A 133 7.34 -10.16 -6.43
N VAL A 134 7.46 -10.63 -7.67
CA VAL A 134 6.37 -10.61 -8.67
C VAL A 134 5.18 -11.44 -8.19
N SER A 135 5.44 -12.64 -7.65
CA SER A 135 4.39 -13.57 -7.19
C SER A 135 3.44 -12.97 -6.16
N THR A 136 3.94 -12.06 -5.32
CA THR A 136 3.12 -11.41 -4.27
C THR A 136 2.28 -10.24 -4.79
N LYS A 137 2.60 -9.71 -5.96
CA LYS A 137 1.90 -8.57 -6.59
C LYS A 137 1.37 -8.89 -7.99
N LEU A 138 1.34 -10.18 -8.37
CA LEU A 138 0.96 -10.61 -9.71
C LEU A 138 -0.42 -10.09 -10.12
N SER A 139 -1.41 -10.21 -9.25
CA SER A 139 -2.77 -9.72 -9.54
C SER A 139 -2.83 -8.20 -9.74
N VAL A 140 -2.03 -7.45 -8.98
CA VAL A 140 -1.91 -5.99 -9.13
C VAL A 140 -1.23 -5.65 -10.46
N LEU A 141 -0.11 -6.32 -10.77
CA LEU A 141 0.63 -6.08 -12.02
C LEU A 141 -0.24 -6.38 -13.24
N ASP A 142 -0.95 -7.51 -13.23
CA ASP A 142 -1.83 -7.92 -14.32
C ASP A 142 -2.99 -6.93 -14.50
N ALA A 143 -3.69 -6.58 -13.42
CA ALA A 143 -4.77 -5.60 -13.46
C ALA A 143 -4.30 -4.22 -13.95
N LEU A 144 -3.14 -3.75 -13.48
CA LEU A 144 -2.59 -2.46 -13.91
C LEU A 144 -2.20 -2.45 -15.39
N THR A 145 -1.67 -3.56 -15.94
CA THR A 145 -1.30 -3.59 -17.37
C THR A 145 -2.49 -3.39 -18.30
N ASP A 146 -3.72 -3.61 -17.82
CA ASP A 146 -4.94 -3.40 -18.60
C ASP A 146 -5.46 -1.95 -18.57
N ILE A 147 -5.02 -1.14 -17.60
CA ILE A 147 -5.62 0.17 -17.36
C ILE A 147 -4.66 1.35 -17.47
N VAL A 148 -3.33 1.12 -17.30
CA VAL A 148 -2.32 2.19 -17.38
C VAL A 148 -1.63 2.24 -18.74
N ASP A 149 -1.00 3.36 -19.08
CA ASP A 149 -0.18 3.51 -20.29
C ASP A 149 1.26 3.04 -20.04
N HIS A 150 1.79 3.32 -18.83
CA HIS A 150 3.13 2.87 -18.41
C HIS A 150 3.09 2.23 -17.02
N LEU A 151 3.77 1.10 -16.88
CA LEU A 151 3.95 0.42 -15.60
C LEU A 151 5.44 0.34 -15.25
N ILE A 152 5.88 1.20 -14.36
CA ILE A 152 7.24 1.22 -13.83
C ILE A 152 7.34 0.19 -12.69
N VAL A 153 8.31 -0.71 -12.77
CA VAL A 153 8.56 -1.73 -11.77
C VAL A 153 9.87 -1.48 -11.03
N GLY A 154 9.93 -1.81 -9.72
CA GLY A 154 11.10 -1.58 -8.89
C GLY A 154 11.47 -2.75 -7.99
N GLY A 155 12.68 -2.72 -7.43
CA GLY A 155 13.20 -3.72 -6.50
C GLY A 155 13.35 -5.10 -7.13
N GLY A 156 13.09 -6.17 -6.37
CA GLY A 156 13.17 -7.56 -6.85
C GLY A 156 12.19 -7.88 -7.99
N ILE A 157 11.09 -7.10 -8.10
CA ILE A 157 10.20 -7.18 -9.27
C ILE A 157 10.97 -6.76 -10.51
N ALA A 158 11.61 -5.58 -10.51
CA ALA A 158 12.42 -5.11 -11.65
C ALA A 158 13.54 -6.09 -12.00
N ASN A 159 14.22 -6.66 -11.00
CA ASN A 159 15.26 -7.67 -11.24
C ASN A 159 14.71 -8.91 -11.96
N THR A 160 13.47 -9.31 -11.65
CA THR A 160 12.80 -10.42 -12.35
C THR A 160 12.51 -10.05 -13.82
N PHE A 161 12.11 -8.79 -14.10
CA PHE A 161 11.93 -8.32 -15.48
C PHE A 161 13.26 -8.20 -16.23
N ILE A 162 14.34 -7.72 -15.61
CA ILE A 162 15.70 -7.69 -16.17
C ILE A 162 16.16 -9.11 -16.55
N ALA A 163 15.98 -10.09 -15.64
CA ALA A 163 16.30 -11.48 -15.91
C ALA A 163 15.41 -12.08 -17.01
N ALA A 164 14.12 -11.73 -17.05
CA ALA A 164 13.19 -12.15 -18.08
C ALA A 164 13.56 -11.59 -19.47
N ALA A 165 14.18 -10.41 -19.54
CA ALA A 165 14.72 -9.82 -20.76
C ALA A 165 16.01 -10.52 -21.24
N GLY A 166 16.60 -11.40 -20.42
CA GLY A 166 17.77 -12.20 -20.78
C GLY A 166 19.10 -11.70 -20.21
N HIS A 167 19.07 -10.71 -19.31
CA HIS A 167 20.27 -10.19 -18.65
C HIS A 167 20.58 -10.95 -17.35
N GLY A 168 21.86 -11.03 -16.99
CA GLY A 168 22.28 -11.55 -15.69
C GLY A 168 21.91 -10.58 -14.57
N VAL A 169 21.48 -11.10 -13.41
CA VAL A 169 21.14 -10.28 -12.24
C VAL A 169 22.02 -10.60 -11.03
N GLY A 170 23.12 -11.35 -11.23
CA GLY A 170 24.07 -11.71 -10.17
C GLY A 170 23.41 -12.44 -9.00
N LYS A 171 23.70 -11.99 -7.78
CA LYS A 171 23.10 -12.48 -6.53
C LYS A 171 21.82 -11.73 -6.14
N SER A 172 21.30 -10.88 -7.02
CA SER A 172 20.11 -10.05 -6.73
C SER A 172 18.89 -10.90 -6.41
N LEU A 173 18.03 -10.34 -5.56
CA LEU A 173 16.71 -10.93 -5.30
C LEU A 173 15.87 -10.89 -6.59
N TYR A 174 15.46 -12.05 -7.10
CA TYR A 174 14.52 -12.20 -8.21
C TYR A 174 13.79 -13.54 -8.09
N GLU A 175 12.78 -13.78 -8.91
CA GLU A 175 12.00 -15.03 -8.90
C GLU A 175 12.19 -15.79 -10.23
N PRO A 176 13.04 -16.85 -10.26
CA PRO A 176 13.28 -17.65 -11.48
C PRO A 176 11.99 -18.29 -12.03
N ASP A 177 11.09 -18.71 -11.16
CA ASP A 177 9.83 -19.36 -11.56
C ASP A 177 8.82 -18.38 -12.17
N MET A 178 9.08 -17.07 -12.09
CA MET A 178 8.21 -16.02 -12.61
C MET A 178 8.72 -15.39 -13.92
N LEU A 179 9.82 -15.88 -14.48
CA LEU A 179 10.42 -15.31 -15.71
C LEU A 179 9.47 -15.34 -16.92
N ASP A 180 8.75 -16.45 -17.10
CA ASP A 180 7.80 -16.55 -18.22
C ASP A 180 6.59 -15.64 -18.03
N THR A 181 6.15 -15.47 -16.79
CA THR A 181 5.08 -14.52 -16.44
C THR A 181 5.55 -13.08 -16.68
N ALA A 182 6.74 -12.71 -16.23
CA ALA A 182 7.31 -11.38 -16.46
C ALA A 182 7.48 -11.09 -17.96
N ARG A 183 7.94 -12.09 -18.77
CA ARG A 183 7.99 -11.96 -20.23
C ARG A 183 6.61 -11.77 -20.86
N ALA A 184 5.60 -12.48 -20.35
CA ALA A 184 4.24 -12.35 -20.85
C ALA A 184 3.65 -10.97 -20.57
N LEU A 185 3.91 -10.41 -19.37
CA LEU A 185 3.50 -9.05 -18.98
C LEU A 185 4.24 -7.99 -19.78
N ALA A 186 5.57 -8.13 -19.98
CA ALA A 186 6.40 -7.17 -20.71
C ALA A 186 6.20 -7.21 -22.24
N ARG A 187 5.51 -8.24 -22.77
CA ARG A 187 5.18 -8.26 -24.20
C ARG A 187 4.17 -7.17 -24.50
N ASN A 188 4.66 -6.11 -25.13
CA ASN A 188 3.83 -5.03 -25.63
C ASN A 188 2.81 -5.60 -26.62
N LYS A 189 1.55 -5.72 -26.21
CA LYS A 189 0.40 -5.99 -27.07
C LYS A 189 -0.31 -4.65 -27.24
N ASP A 190 -0.91 -4.42 -28.39
CA ASP A 190 -1.50 -3.14 -28.82
C ASP A 190 -2.45 -2.48 -27.79
N ASP A 191 -2.91 -3.24 -26.77
CA ASP A 191 -3.86 -2.79 -25.75
C ASP A 191 -3.32 -2.93 -24.30
N LYS A 192 -2.00 -3.13 -24.09
CA LYS A 192 -1.41 -3.29 -22.74
C LYS A 192 -0.38 -2.21 -22.44
N ALA A 193 -0.20 -1.93 -21.14
CA ALA A 193 0.79 -0.98 -20.66
C ALA A 193 2.21 -1.29 -21.18
N ASP A 194 2.97 -0.25 -21.49
CA ASP A 194 4.41 -0.35 -21.65
C ASP A 194 5.08 -0.54 -20.30
N ILE A 195 5.95 -1.57 -20.20
CA ILE A 195 6.74 -1.85 -18.98
C ILE A 195 8.20 -1.62 -19.30
N PRO A 196 8.74 -0.41 -19.11
CA PRO A 196 10.11 -0.10 -19.41
C PRO A 196 11.06 -0.88 -18.47
N VAL A 197 11.92 -1.70 -19.04
CA VAL A 197 12.94 -2.45 -18.30
C VAL A 197 14.13 -1.54 -18.03
N PRO A 198 14.71 -1.50 -16.83
CA PRO A 198 15.91 -0.73 -16.55
C PRO A 198 17.05 -1.05 -17.52
N ILE A 199 17.77 -0.02 -17.98
CA ILE A 199 18.93 -0.13 -18.88
C ILE A 199 20.25 -0.07 -18.13
N ASP A 200 20.25 0.55 -16.96
CA ASP A 200 21.36 0.62 -16.03
C ASP A 200 20.88 0.50 -14.59
N VAL A 201 21.76 0.09 -13.71
CA VAL A 201 21.48 -0.23 -12.31
C VAL A 201 22.62 0.20 -11.40
N VAL A 202 22.33 0.36 -10.11
CA VAL A 202 23.32 0.53 -9.05
C VAL A 202 23.52 -0.82 -8.38
N VAL A 203 24.74 -1.32 -8.40
CA VAL A 203 25.12 -2.61 -7.83
C VAL A 203 26.08 -2.47 -6.67
N ALA A 204 26.11 -3.49 -5.80
CA ALA A 204 27.10 -3.68 -4.76
C ALA A 204 27.44 -5.18 -4.62
N ASP A 205 28.52 -5.49 -3.91
CA ASP A 205 28.95 -6.85 -3.60
C ASP A 205 28.23 -7.45 -2.38
N GLU A 206 27.64 -6.59 -1.53
CA GLU A 206 26.87 -6.99 -0.34
C GLU A 206 25.65 -6.08 -0.08
N PHE A 207 24.69 -6.60 0.67
CA PHE A 207 23.54 -5.83 1.16
C PHE A 207 23.90 -5.17 2.50
N SER A 208 24.52 -3.99 2.43
CA SER A 208 25.02 -3.27 3.62
C SER A 208 24.92 -1.76 3.41
N SER A 209 24.68 -1.02 4.49
CA SER A 209 24.78 0.45 4.50
C SER A 209 26.19 0.97 4.19
N ASP A 210 27.20 0.15 4.33
CA ASP A 210 28.61 0.50 4.12
C ASP A 210 29.13 0.02 2.75
N ALA A 211 28.31 -0.71 1.97
CA ALA A 211 28.67 -1.22 0.67
C ALA A 211 28.90 -0.10 -0.35
N SER A 212 29.90 -0.29 -1.20
CA SER A 212 30.21 0.65 -2.27
C SER A 212 29.23 0.53 -3.42
N ALA A 213 28.57 1.63 -3.78
CA ALA A 213 27.64 1.68 -4.91
C ALA A 213 28.39 1.88 -6.24
N THR A 214 28.07 1.09 -7.25
CA THR A 214 28.65 1.19 -8.59
C THR A 214 27.54 1.20 -9.64
N ASN A 215 27.57 2.18 -10.55
CA ASN A 215 26.65 2.21 -11.69
C ASN A 215 27.13 1.30 -12.81
N LYS A 216 26.24 0.48 -13.36
CA LYS A 216 26.52 -0.43 -14.46
C LYS A 216 25.35 -0.53 -15.43
N ALA A 217 25.64 -0.69 -16.72
CA ALA A 217 24.65 -1.18 -17.67
C ALA A 217 24.21 -2.61 -17.30
N VAL A 218 22.95 -2.95 -17.56
CA VAL A 218 22.40 -4.27 -17.18
C VAL A 218 23.16 -5.46 -17.77
N GLU A 219 23.83 -5.27 -18.93
CA GLU A 219 24.67 -6.29 -19.58
C GLU A 219 26.00 -6.54 -18.85
N ALA A 220 26.41 -5.61 -17.96
CA ALA A 220 27.72 -5.63 -17.31
C ALA A 220 27.66 -6.10 -15.85
N ILE A 221 26.52 -6.58 -15.37
CA ILE A 221 26.33 -7.06 -13.99
C ILE A 221 27.13 -8.34 -13.79
N ALA A 222 27.99 -8.36 -12.76
CA ALA A 222 28.79 -9.54 -12.44
C ALA A 222 27.98 -10.57 -11.62
N VAL A 223 28.43 -11.81 -11.63
CA VAL A 223 27.73 -12.95 -10.99
C VAL A 223 27.69 -12.86 -9.46
N ASP A 224 28.56 -12.05 -8.87
CA ASP A 224 28.70 -11.85 -7.43
C ASP A 224 28.11 -10.53 -6.91
N GLU A 225 27.51 -9.73 -7.80
CA GLU A 225 26.90 -8.44 -7.46
C GLU A 225 25.41 -8.55 -7.18
N LEU A 226 24.90 -7.56 -6.44
CA LEU A 226 23.50 -7.35 -6.07
C LEU A 226 23.01 -6.05 -6.71
N ILE A 227 21.92 -6.07 -7.42
CA ILE A 227 21.21 -4.87 -7.87
C ILE A 227 20.44 -4.30 -6.67
N LEU A 228 20.74 -3.06 -6.29
CA LEU A 228 20.14 -2.40 -5.13
C LEU A 228 19.36 -1.12 -5.48
N ASP A 229 19.58 -0.54 -6.68
CA ASP A 229 18.79 0.59 -7.20
C ASP A 229 18.85 0.61 -8.72
N ILE A 230 18.05 1.44 -9.36
CA ILE A 230 18.18 1.78 -10.78
C ILE A 230 19.33 2.79 -10.99
N GLY A 231 19.95 2.75 -12.17
CA GLY A 231 21.01 3.68 -12.54
C GLY A 231 20.49 5.03 -13.02
N PRO A 232 21.41 5.99 -13.28
CA PRO A 232 21.05 7.36 -13.64
C PRO A 232 20.32 7.49 -14.99
N ASP A 233 20.63 6.67 -15.97
CA ASP A 233 19.98 6.71 -17.29
C ASP A 233 18.53 6.19 -17.21
N THR A 234 18.31 5.09 -16.49
CA THR A 234 16.97 4.58 -16.19
C THR A 234 16.16 5.60 -15.36
N THR A 235 16.80 6.22 -14.38
CA THR A 235 16.18 7.26 -13.54
C THR A 235 15.72 8.45 -14.40
N ALA A 236 16.53 8.89 -15.35
CA ALA A 236 16.18 9.98 -16.26
C ALA A 236 14.98 9.60 -17.14
N GLN A 237 14.98 8.39 -17.71
CA GLN A 237 13.87 7.88 -18.52
C GLN A 237 12.56 7.82 -17.71
N PHE A 238 12.58 7.27 -16.50
CA PHE A 238 11.39 7.16 -15.67
C PHE A 238 10.89 8.53 -15.21
N SER A 239 11.80 9.46 -14.90
CA SER A 239 11.43 10.83 -14.55
C SER A 239 10.76 11.55 -15.71
N GLU A 240 11.18 11.32 -16.95
CA GLU A 240 10.54 11.90 -18.14
C GLU A 240 9.12 11.34 -18.33
N ILE A 241 8.90 10.03 -18.13
CA ILE A 241 7.57 9.43 -18.16
C ILE A 241 6.66 10.09 -17.11
N LEU A 242 7.14 10.28 -15.88
CA LEU A 242 6.37 10.87 -14.78
C LEU A 242 6.08 12.37 -15.01
N ALA A 243 7.01 13.11 -15.60
CA ALA A 243 6.81 14.53 -15.91
C ALA A 243 5.70 14.77 -16.95
N ASN A 244 5.47 13.79 -17.83
CA ASN A 244 4.43 13.85 -18.87
C ASN A 244 3.13 13.16 -18.45
N ALA A 245 3.04 12.58 -17.27
CA ALA A 245 1.85 11.87 -16.80
C ALA A 245 0.66 12.81 -16.54
N GLY A 246 -0.55 12.30 -16.76
CA GLY A 246 -1.80 12.94 -16.33
C GLY A 246 -2.30 12.38 -15.00
N THR A 247 -2.05 11.08 -14.75
CA THR A 247 -2.39 10.39 -13.49
C THR A 247 -1.23 9.49 -13.08
N ILE A 248 -0.91 9.45 -11.78
CA ILE A 248 0.14 8.61 -11.23
C ILE A 248 -0.39 7.81 -10.04
N ILE A 249 -0.14 6.49 -10.04
CA ILE A 249 -0.30 5.63 -8.86
C ILE A 249 1.08 5.15 -8.41
N TRP A 250 1.42 5.38 -7.14
CA TRP A 250 2.71 5.01 -6.58
C TRP A 250 2.58 4.02 -5.42
N ASN A 251 3.09 2.80 -5.61
CA ASN A 251 3.10 1.74 -4.62
C ASN A 251 4.45 1.02 -4.54
N GLY A 252 5.30 1.45 -3.66
CA GLY A 252 6.59 0.86 -3.35
C GLY A 252 7.79 1.62 -3.92
N PRO A 253 8.94 1.52 -3.24
CA PRO A 253 10.20 2.12 -3.69
C PRO A 253 10.79 1.37 -4.90
N ILE A 254 11.70 2.03 -5.60
CA ILE A 254 12.38 1.45 -6.76
C ILE A 254 13.67 0.73 -6.35
N GLY A 255 14.39 1.28 -5.38
CA GLY A 255 15.65 0.74 -4.84
C GLY A 255 15.59 0.54 -3.33
N VAL A 256 16.73 0.16 -2.74
CA VAL A 256 16.93 -0.01 -1.30
C VAL A 256 17.16 1.36 -0.66
N PHE A 257 16.12 2.18 -0.66
CA PHE A 257 16.17 3.59 -0.26
C PHE A 257 16.52 3.81 1.22
N GLU A 258 16.45 2.76 2.03
CA GLU A 258 16.87 2.78 3.44
C GLU A 258 18.37 3.10 3.57
N PHE A 259 19.18 2.70 2.58
CA PHE A 259 20.60 3.03 2.47
C PHE A 259 20.78 4.18 1.45
N ASP A 260 21.34 5.29 1.89
CA ASP A 260 21.39 6.53 1.09
C ASP A 260 22.04 6.36 -0.29
N GLN A 261 23.08 5.53 -0.39
CA GLN A 261 23.79 5.27 -1.66
C GLN A 261 22.97 4.43 -2.67
N PHE A 262 21.88 3.77 -2.22
CA PHE A 262 20.96 2.97 -3.05
C PHE A 262 19.54 3.55 -3.08
N GLY A 263 19.40 4.81 -2.67
CA GLY A 263 18.12 5.50 -2.62
C GLY A 263 17.92 6.56 -3.70
N SER A 264 18.92 6.76 -4.59
CA SER A 264 18.90 7.83 -5.58
C SER A 264 17.76 7.70 -6.59
N GLY A 265 17.47 6.48 -7.04
CA GLY A 265 16.36 6.19 -7.95
C GLY A 265 15.02 6.51 -7.29
N THR A 266 14.78 6.00 -6.08
CA THR A 266 13.54 6.29 -5.34
C THR A 266 13.37 7.78 -5.08
N LYS A 267 14.45 8.47 -4.69
CA LYS A 267 14.46 9.93 -4.47
C LYS A 267 14.06 10.69 -5.72
N ALA A 268 14.72 10.41 -6.83
CA ALA A 268 14.46 11.12 -8.08
C ALA A 268 13.02 10.91 -8.58
N LEU A 269 12.49 9.68 -8.45
CA LEU A 269 11.09 9.43 -8.80
C LEU A 269 10.12 10.16 -7.85
N ALA A 270 10.40 10.19 -6.54
CA ALA A 270 9.60 10.96 -5.59
C ALA A 270 9.56 12.45 -5.95
N GLU A 271 10.72 13.04 -6.26
CA GLU A 271 10.84 14.43 -6.71
C GLU A 271 10.15 14.67 -8.07
N ALA A 272 10.24 13.71 -9.01
CA ALA A 272 9.56 13.81 -10.30
C ALA A 272 8.02 13.74 -10.14
N ILE A 273 7.51 12.88 -9.26
CA ILE A 273 6.07 12.83 -8.93
C ILE A 273 5.61 14.14 -8.31
N ALA A 274 6.37 14.66 -7.34
CA ALA A 274 6.08 15.93 -6.66
C ALA A 274 6.06 17.12 -7.63
N ALA A 275 6.97 17.16 -8.61
CA ALA A 275 7.05 18.20 -9.61
C ALA A 275 6.04 18.03 -10.77
N SER A 276 5.41 16.85 -10.92
CA SER A 276 4.48 16.57 -11.99
C SER A 276 3.13 17.26 -11.77
N PRO A 277 2.48 17.80 -12.82
CA PRO A 277 1.12 18.33 -12.71
C PRO A 277 0.04 17.24 -12.62
N ALA A 278 0.44 15.95 -12.67
CA ALA A 278 -0.46 14.81 -12.63
C ALA A 278 -1.24 14.73 -11.30
N PHE A 279 -2.45 14.17 -11.35
CA PHE A 279 -3.10 13.73 -10.13
C PHE A 279 -2.39 12.48 -9.59
N SER A 280 -1.70 12.60 -8.47
CA SER A 280 -0.87 11.54 -7.89
C SER A 280 -1.51 10.92 -6.66
N VAL A 281 -1.56 9.59 -6.62
CA VAL A 281 -2.03 8.82 -5.47
C VAL A 281 -0.92 7.87 -5.03
N ALA A 282 -0.51 7.97 -3.78
CA ALA A 282 0.51 7.10 -3.18
C ALA A 282 -0.09 6.22 -2.09
N GLY A 283 0.36 4.97 -1.99
CA GLY A 283 -0.10 4.06 -0.94
C GLY A 283 0.89 2.93 -0.66
N GLY A 284 0.81 2.39 0.56
CA GLY A 284 1.71 1.34 1.05
C GLY A 284 2.78 1.87 2.00
N GLY A 285 3.11 1.07 3.03
CA GLY A 285 3.99 1.51 4.12
C GLY A 285 5.38 1.98 3.66
N ASP A 286 6.01 1.24 2.74
CA ASP A 286 7.33 1.59 2.22
C ASP A 286 7.28 2.85 1.34
N THR A 287 6.17 3.07 0.63
CA THR A 287 5.93 4.31 -0.12
C THR A 287 5.84 5.51 0.81
N LEU A 288 5.06 5.39 1.89
CA LEU A 288 4.92 6.45 2.89
C LEU A 288 6.25 6.77 3.57
N ALA A 289 7.06 5.74 3.86
CA ALA A 289 8.40 5.92 4.41
C ALA A 289 9.34 6.68 3.43
N ALA A 290 9.24 6.41 2.13
CA ALA A 290 9.99 7.15 1.11
C ALA A 290 9.51 8.60 0.98
N ILE A 291 8.19 8.84 0.99
CA ILE A 291 7.58 10.17 0.98
C ILE A 291 8.08 11.02 2.17
N ASP A 292 8.06 10.43 3.37
CA ASP A 292 8.54 11.08 4.60
C ASP A 292 10.05 11.37 4.53
N LYS A 293 10.85 10.36 4.12
CA LYS A 293 12.30 10.50 4.00
C LYS A 293 12.71 11.63 3.04
N TYR A 294 12.02 11.77 1.92
CA TYR A 294 12.37 12.78 0.89
C TYR A 294 11.56 14.07 1.00
N GLY A 295 10.63 14.17 1.95
CA GLY A 295 9.92 15.41 2.27
C GLY A 295 8.97 15.90 1.18
N VAL A 296 8.35 15.00 0.41
CA VAL A 296 7.47 15.32 -0.73
C VAL A 296 5.97 15.19 -0.42
N ALA A 297 5.59 15.04 0.85
CA ALA A 297 4.22 14.76 1.24
C ALA A 297 3.21 15.84 0.79
N ASP A 298 3.59 17.10 0.85
CA ASP A 298 2.71 18.22 0.52
C ASP A 298 2.46 18.36 -1.00
N ASP A 299 3.29 17.71 -1.82
CA ASP A 299 3.23 17.77 -3.28
C ASP A 299 2.57 16.53 -3.91
N ILE A 300 2.19 15.53 -3.09
CA ILE A 300 1.40 14.38 -3.53
C ILE A 300 -0.09 14.69 -3.39
N SER A 301 -0.87 14.53 -4.45
CA SER A 301 -2.29 14.89 -4.46
C SER A 301 -3.11 14.11 -3.43
N TYR A 302 -2.81 12.84 -3.22
CA TYR A 302 -3.43 12.02 -2.16
C TYR A 302 -2.49 10.93 -1.66
N ILE A 303 -2.37 10.81 -0.33
CA ILE A 303 -1.60 9.75 0.34
C ILE A 303 -2.58 8.83 1.05
N SER A 304 -2.74 7.62 0.53
CA SER A 304 -3.65 6.61 1.09
C SER A 304 -3.14 6.06 2.41
N THR A 305 -4.03 5.92 3.37
CA THR A 305 -3.77 5.25 4.66
C THR A 305 -3.80 3.73 4.55
N GLY A 306 -4.23 3.19 3.40
CA GLY A 306 -4.38 1.76 3.14
C GLY A 306 -3.18 1.16 2.40
N GLY A 307 -2.66 0.02 2.90
CA GLY A 307 -1.71 -0.81 2.14
C GLY A 307 -2.45 -1.88 1.33
N GLY A 308 -3.01 -2.89 2.01
CA GLY A 308 -3.75 -3.98 1.35
C GLY A 308 -5.05 -3.52 0.69
N ALA A 309 -5.83 -2.69 1.38
CA ALA A 309 -7.08 -2.16 0.81
C ALA A 309 -6.83 -1.30 -0.44
N PHE A 310 -5.77 -0.49 -0.44
CA PHE A 310 -5.35 0.28 -1.59
C PHE A 310 -5.04 -0.63 -2.80
N LEU A 311 -4.24 -1.67 -2.61
CA LEU A 311 -3.89 -2.58 -3.69
C LEU A 311 -5.10 -3.35 -4.21
N GLU A 312 -5.96 -3.88 -3.33
CA GLU A 312 -7.17 -4.59 -3.73
C GLU A 312 -8.15 -3.68 -4.48
N PHE A 313 -8.25 -2.40 -4.09
CA PHE A 313 -9.07 -1.43 -4.81
C PHE A 313 -8.50 -1.16 -6.22
N VAL A 314 -7.18 -0.98 -6.35
CA VAL A 314 -6.50 -0.81 -7.64
C VAL A 314 -6.64 -2.03 -8.55
N GLU A 315 -6.73 -3.24 -7.97
CA GLU A 315 -7.05 -4.47 -8.69
C GLU A 315 -8.52 -4.55 -9.17
N GLY A 316 -9.35 -3.57 -8.84
CA GLY A 316 -10.79 -3.57 -9.16
C GLY A 316 -11.62 -4.50 -8.27
N LYS A 317 -11.06 -4.95 -7.13
CA LYS A 317 -11.80 -5.78 -6.17
C LYS A 317 -12.77 -4.95 -5.35
N THR A 318 -13.94 -5.51 -5.12
CA THR A 318 -14.91 -4.90 -4.19
C THR A 318 -14.44 -5.09 -2.75
N LEU A 319 -14.25 -4.00 -2.02
CA LEU A 319 -13.85 -4.05 -0.62
C LEU A 319 -15.04 -4.47 0.27
N PRO A 320 -14.93 -5.52 1.09
CA PRO A 320 -16.05 -6.03 1.89
C PRO A 320 -16.74 -4.98 2.76
N ALA A 321 -15.97 -4.12 3.43
CA ALA A 321 -16.53 -3.08 4.27
C ALA A 321 -17.30 -1.99 3.49
N VAL A 322 -16.93 -1.74 2.23
CA VAL A 322 -17.68 -0.84 1.34
C VAL A 322 -18.94 -1.53 0.85
N ALA A 323 -18.82 -2.78 0.39
CA ALA A 323 -19.94 -3.57 -0.11
C ALA A 323 -21.09 -3.70 0.89
N ILE A 324 -20.80 -3.90 2.19
CA ILE A 324 -21.84 -4.00 3.20
C ILE A 324 -22.54 -2.66 3.44
N LEU A 325 -21.83 -1.53 3.40
CA LEU A 325 -22.44 -0.21 3.52
C LEU A 325 -23.35 0.09 2.33
N GLU A 326 -22.91 -0.22 1.11
CA GLU A 326 -23.72 -0.07 -0.12
C GLU A 326 -24.96 -0.96 -0.11
N LYS A 327 -24.84 -2.23 0.36
CA LYS A 327 -25.97 -3.15 0.53
C LYS A 327 -27.02 -2.58 1.47
N ARG A 328 -26.61 -1.86 2.50
CA ARG A 328 -27.48 -1.30 3.52
C ARG A 328 -28.03 0.09 3.18
N SER A 329 -27.50 0.76 2.20
CA SER A 329 -28.00 2.05 1.72
C SER A 329 -29.26 1.93 0.85
N LYS A 330 -29.60 0.70 0.45
CA LYS A 330 -30.81 0.32 -0.35
C LYS A 330 -31.94 -0.07 0.56
#